data_53806505bdf61dffc4334c39b65f3078
#
_entry.id   53806505bdf61dffc4334c39b65f3078
#
_cell.length_a   1.000
_cell.length_b   1.000
_cell.length_c   1.000
_cell.angle_alpha   90.00
_cell.angle_beta   90.00
_cell.angle_gamma   90.00
#
_symmetry.space_group_name_H-M   'P 1'
#
loop_
_entity.id
_entity.type
_entity.pdbx_description
1 polymer ?
#
loop_
_entity_poly.entity_id
_entity_poly.type
_entity_poly.pdbx_seq_one_letter_code
_entity_poly.pdbx_strand_id
1 'polypeptide(L)'
;DSRGKAIHKYFRESSFHYVEKKIKKLSRKDMTTQSIYLQIALTKLNELDFEQRVMRQVKSEHKAVDKSTITKSIMLITKCLMDKAIFSDDKSDVNWIGVFAGGESENATWQVRPLDNYLYEGLPGVAIFFAALNKIFSDDKYNQILEGISKALFTYTDEMYLRQRGSENESSGVFCGEASLLYTYEILYQLTSEEKYITYSKKQIEVVSKIVNSDQYFDIIYGNAGALLAILNMYKVFPEKKYLEMAISIGDSLIEKQEKNGGWKGKTSANELAGFSHGASGISYALYRLWHLTKEKKYCVSAKRGFLFENSLYDAQEGNW
;
A
#
# COMPACT_ATOMS: atom_id res chain seq x y z
N ASP A 1 -8.41 2.35 36.60
CA ASP A 1 -8.66 1.24 35.67
C ASP A 1 -9.88 0.44 36.11
N SER A 2 -10.30 -0.55 35.35
CA SER A 2 -11.45 -1.41 35.65
C SER A 2 -11.34 -2.19 37.01
N ARG A 3 -10.16 -2.20 37.61
CA ARG A 3 -9.87 -2.80 38.91
C ARG A 3 -9.81 -1.78 40.07
N GLY A 4 -10.29 -0.56 39.84
CA GLY A 4 -10.36 0.50 40.84
C GLY A 4 -9.02 1.18 41.16
N LYS A 5 -7.93 0.90 40.43
CA LYS A 5 -6.66 1.60 40.61
C LYS A 5 -6.69 2.94 39.91
N ALA A 6 -6.58 4.02 40.67
CA ALA A 6 -6.42 5.36 40.15
C ALA A 6 -4.94 5.63 39.81
N ILE A 7 -4.68 6.13 38.59
CA ILE A 7 -3.36 6.64 38.22
C ILE A 7 -3.40 8.16 38.42
N HIS A 8 -2.79 8.63 39.50
CA HIS A 8 -2.72 10.05 39.79
C HIS A 8 -1.92 10.81 38.74
N LYS A 9 -2.45 11.95 38.30
CA LYS A 9 -1.82 12.85 37.30
C LYS A 9 -1.57 12.18 35.94
N TYR A 10 -2.36 11.15 35.58
CA TYR A 10 -2.27 10.54 34.25
C TYR A 10 -2.53 11.54 33.12
N PHE A 11 -3.51 12.41 33.31
CA PHE A 11 -3.77 13.50 32.39
C PHE A 11 -2.99 14.76 32.84
N ARG A 12 -2.19 15.34 31.93
CA ARG A 12 -1.42 16.56 32.21
C ARG A 12 -2.32 17.78 32.43
N GLU A 13 -3.50 17.80 31.82
CA GLU A 13 -4.47 18.87 31.85
C GLU A 13 -5.88 18.29 32.00
N SER A 14 -6.83 19.09 32.52
CA SER A 14 -8.23 18.67 32.56
C SER A 14 -8.84 18.60 31.16
N SER A 15 -9.81 17.72 30.94
CA SER A 15 -10.56 17.63 29.69
C SER A 15 -11.21 18.96 29.31
N PHE A 16 -11.69 19.75 30.28
CA PHE A 16 -12.26 21.06 30.07
C PHE A 16 -11.22 22.06 29.51
N HIS A 17 -10.04 22.10 30.09
CA HIS A 17 -8.94 22.96 29.61
C HIS A 17 -8.51 22.59 28.20
N TYR A 18 -8.49 21.29 27.89
CA TYR A 18 -8.23 20.82 26.51
C TYR A 18 -9.30 21.28 25.50
N VAL A 19 -10.57 21.23 25.90
CA VAL A 19 -11.68 21.73 25.05
C VAL A 19 -11.58 23.24 24.85
N GLU A 20 -11.29 24.01 25.92
CA GLU A 20 -11.08 25.47 25.79
C GLU A 20 -9.94 25.80 24.82
N LYS A 21 -8.81 25.10 24.91
CA LYS A 21 -7.69 25.26 23.98
C LYS A 21 -8.10 24.97 22.54
N LYS A 22 -8.91 23.92 22.31
CA LYS A 22 -9.44 23.62 20.97
C LYS A 22 -10.37 24.70 20.47
N ILE A 23 -11.28 25.18 21.28
CA ILE A 23 -12.21 26.27 20.89
C ILE A 23 -11.44 27.54 20.51
N LYS A 24 -10.40 27.90 21.28
CA LYS A 24 -9.55 29.06 21.00
C LYS A 24 -8.74 28.92 19.71
N LYS A 25 -8.50 27.71 19.23
CA LYS A 25 -7.79 27.41 17.98
C LYS A 25 -8.71 27.32 16.76
N LEU A 26 -10.03 27.38 16.93
CA LEU A 26 -10.97 27.33 15.82
C LEU A 26 -10.70 28.47 14.84
N SER A 27 -10.59 28.14 13.58
CA SER A 27 -10.22 29.05 12.51
C SER A 27 -11.07 28.79 11.26
N ARG A 28 -10.98 29.68 10.27
CA ARG A 28 -11.57 29.41 8.95
C ARG A 28 -11.03 28.11 8.32
N LYS A 29 -9.74 27.78 8.59
CA LYS A 29 -9.12 26.53 8.13
C LYS A 29 -9.81 25.32 8.74
N ASP A 30 -10.08 25.34 10.06
CA ASP A 30 -10.81 24.24 10.73
C ASP A 30 -12.21 24.08 10.14
N MET A 31 -12.91 25.17 9.93
CA MET A 31 -14.25 25.15 9.32
C MET A 31 -14.21 24.55 7.93
N THR A 32 -13.22 24.88 7.10
CA THR A 32 -13.03 24.26 5.77
C THR A 32 -12.74 22.77 5.88
N THR A 33 -11.86 22.38 6.81
CA THR A 33 -11.52 20.96 7.04
C THR A 33 -12.75 20.18 7.51
N GLN A 34 -13.53 20.69 8.46
CA GLN A 34 -14.75 20.05 8.92
C GLN A 34 -15.83 19.99 7.82
N SER A 35 -15.91 20.99 6.96
CA SER A 35 -16.79 20.97 5.79
C SER A 35 -16.40 19.89 4.80
N ILE A 36 -15.10 19.65 4.58
CA ILE A 36 -14.61 18.54 3.74
C ILE A 36 -15.04 17.20 4.34
N TYR A 37 -14.88 17.02 5.66
CA TYR A 37 -15.31 15.78 6.33
C TYR A 37 -16.81 15.53 6.20
N LEU A 38 -17.63 16.58 6.37
CA LEU A 38 -19.06 16.51 6.16
C LEU A 38 -19.41 16.15 4.70
N GLN A 39 -18.77 16.79 3.73
CA GLN A 39 -18.99 16.51 2.30
C GLN A 39 -18.65 15.04 1.98
N ILE A 40 -17.51 14.53 2.46
CA ILE A 40 -17.11 13.13 2.28
C ILE A 40 -18.15 12.19 2.91
N ALA A 41 -18.57 12.46 4.15
CA ALA A 41 -19.57 11.63 4.85
C ALA A 41 -20.93 11.64 4.17
N LEU A 42 -21.32 12.77 3.57
CA LEU A 42 -22.59 12.93 2.85
C LEU A 42 -22.55 12.41 1.41
N THR A 43 -21.40 12.28 0.79
CA THR A 43 -21.25 11.76 -0.59
C THR A 43 -21.86 10.36 -0.72
N LYS A 44 -21.76 9.55 0.33
CA LYS A 44 -22.34 8.20 0.38
C LYS A 44 -23.87 8.18 0.23
N LEU A 45 -24.56 9.20 0.69
CA LEU A 45 -26.03 9.26 0.56
C LEU A 45 -26.50 9.45 -0.89
N ASN A 46 -25.58 9.84 -1.79
CA ASN A 46 -25.84 10.07 -3.21
C ASN A 46 -25.28 8.97 -4.14
N GLU A 47 -24.68 7.89 -3.61
CA GLU A 47 -24.01 6.85 -4.42
C GLU A 47 -24.94 6.05 -5.33
N LEU A 48 -26.20 5.86 -4.96
CA LEU A 48 -27.21 5.24 -5.85
C LEU A 48 -27.35 5.95 -7.20
N ASP A 49 -27.02 7.25 -7.26
CA ASP A 49 -27.05 8.07 -8.46
C ASP A 49 -25.72 8.01 -9.25
N PHE A 50 -24.60 7.66 -8.58
CA PHE A 50 -23.27 7.61 -9.17
C PHE A 50 -23.05 6.37 -10.04
N GLU A 51 -23.46 5.18 -9.56
CA GLU A 51 -23.37 3.94 -10.35
C GLU A 51 -24.19 4.03 -11.64
N GLN A 52 -25.39 4.61 -11.58
CA GLN A 52 -26.22 4.83 -12.77
C GLN A 52 -25.61 5.84 -13.75
N ARG A 53 -24.86 6.83 -13.29
CA ARG A 53 -24.19 7.83 -14.16
C ARG A 53 -22.94 7.25 -14.82
N VAL A 54 -22.15 6.45 -14.12
CA VAL A 54 -20.93 5.82 -14.65
C VAL A 54 -21.26 4.82 -15.75
N MET A 55 -22.30 4.00 -15.57
CA MET A 55 -22.74 3.01 -16.58
C MET A 55 -23.28 3.63 -17.88
N ARG A 56 -23.75 4.87 -17.84
CA ARG A 56 -24.28 5.55 -19.05
C ARG A 56 -23.22 6.19 -19.95
N GLN A 57 -21.98 6.34 -19.49
CA GLN A 57 -20.95 7.11 -20.24
C GLN A 57 -19.91 6.30 -20.99
N VAL A 58 -19.91 4.96 -20.94
CA VAL A 58 -18.94 4.15 -21.65
C VAL A 58 -19.43 3.78 -23.07
N LYS A 59 -19.70 4.78 -23.90
CA LYS A 59 -19.51 4.69 -25.34
C LYS A 59 -18.25 5.46 -25.69
N SER A 60 -17.09 4.87 -25.41
CA SER A 60 -15.83 5.46 -25.79
C SER A 60 -15.58 5.19 -27.28
N GLU A 61 -15.75 6.21 -28.11
CA GLU A 61 -14.98 6.28 -29.35
C GLU A 61 -13.50 6.29 -28.91
N HIS A 62 -12.72 5.30 -29.33
CA HIS A 62 -11.27 5.25 -29.12
C HIS A 62 -10.59 6.40 -29.88
N LYS A 63 -10.65 7.60 -29.31
CA LYS A 63 -9.82 8.72 -29.77
C LYS A 63 -8.44 8.54 -29.18
N ALA A 64 -7.41 8.58 -30.03
CA ALA A 64 -6.04 8.63 -29.54
C ALA A 64 -5.88 9.82 -28.56
N VAL A 65 -5.49 9.53 -27.33
CA VAL A 65 -5.30 10.55 -26.29
C VAL A 65 -3.96 11.25 -26.56
N ASP A 66 -3.99 12.55 -26.84
CA ASP A 66 -2.80 13.32 -27.07
C ASP A 66 -2.06 13.69 -25.76
N LYS A 67 -0.79 14.06 -25.87
CA LYS A 67 0.05 14.46 -24.75
C LYS A 67 -0.53 15.66 -23.98
N SER A 68 -1.21 16.59 -24.65
CA SER A 68 -1.83 17.76 -24.04
C SER A 68 -2.97 17.35 -23.11
N THR A 69 -3.82 16.44 -23.56
CA THR A 69 -4.94 15.90 -22.77
C THR A 69 -4.45 15.16 -21.53
N ILE A 70 -3.40 14.34 -21.68
CA ILE A 70 -2.76 13.64 -20.54
C ILE A 70 -2.22 14.67 -19.52
N THR A 71 -1.48 15.68 -20.01
CA THR A 71 -0.91 16.72 -19.14
C THR A 71 -2.00 17.49 -18.39
N LYS A 72 -3.09 17.87 -19.07
CA LYS A 72 -4.23 18.54 -18.44
C LYS A 72 -4.85 17.68 -17.33
N SER A 73 -5.03 16.39 -17.57
CA SER A 73 -5.57 15.46 -16.59
C SER A 73 -4.65 15.32 -15.37
N ILE A 74 -3.34 15.20 -15.59
CA ILE A 74 -2.34 15.18 -14.51
C ILE A 74 -2.43 16.46 -13.67
N MET A 75 -2.48 17.63 -14.29
CA MET A 75 -2.57 18.90 -13.56
C MET A 75 -3.88 19.06 -12.80
N LEU A 76 -4.98 18.54 -13.32
CA LEU A 76 -6.27 18.52 -12.60
C LEU A 76 -6.20 17.63 -11.35
N ILE A 77 -5.64 16.43 -11.47
CA ILE A 77 -5.43 15.52 -10.34
C ILE A 77 -4.49 16.16 -9.32
N THR A 78 -3.39 16.75 -9.77
CA THR A 78 -2.43 17.46 -8.91
C THR A 78 -3.12 18.56 -8.12
N LYS A 79 -3.89 19.41 -8.79
CA LYS A 79 -4.64 20.48 -8.13
C LYS A 79 -5.62 19.91 -7.10
N CYS A 80 -6.36 18.87 -7.44
CA CYS A 80 -7.31 18.23 -6.53
C CYS A 80 -6.62 17.70 -5.26
N LEU A 81 -5.46 17.03 -5.42
CA LEU A 81 -4.68 16.52 -4.28
C LEU A 81 -4.14 17.65 -3.43
N MET A 82 -3.59 18.71 -4.03
CA MET A 82 -3.06 19.87 -3.29
C MET A 82 -4.16 20.63 -2.53
N ASP A 83 -5.31 20.84 -3.14
CA ASP A 83 -6.45 21.54 -2.51
C ASP A 83 -7.01 20.78 -1.30
N LYS A 84 -6.88 19.46 -1.28
CA LYS A 84 -7.38 18.58 -0.21
C LYS A 84 -6.31 18.14 0.79
N ALA A 85 -5.07 18.57 0.61
CA ALA A 85 -3.97 18.22 1.50
C ALA A 85 -4.18 18.85 2.89
N ILE A 86 -4.04 18.05 3.94
CA ILE A 86 -4.16 18.45 5.34
C ILE A 86 -2.77 18.39 5.96
N PHE A 87 -2.21 19.55 6.24
CA PHE A 87 -0.91 19.67 6.87
C PHE A 87 -1.04 19.76 8.39
N SER A 88 -0.04 19.23 9.11
CA SER A 88 0.16 19.51 10.53
C SER A 88 0.32 21.01 10.79
N ASP A 89 0.20 21.44 12.06
CA ASP A 89 0.32 22.86 12.45
C ASP A 89 1.68 23.45 12.07
N ASP A 90 2.74 22.65 12.19
CA ASP A 90 4.12 23.05 11.83
C ASP A 90 4.47 22.78 10.35
N LYS A 91 3.50 22.26 9.57
CA LYS A 91 3.64 21.87 8.18
C LYS A 91 4.71 20.80 7.90
N SER A 92 5.10 20.08 8.93
CA SER A 92 6.16 19.08 8.81
C SER A 92 5.70 17.74 8.23
N ASP A 93 4.39 17.47 8.26
CA ASP A 93 3.78 16.30 7.63
C ASP A 93 2.46 16.67 6.93
N VAL A 94 1.97 15.77 6.09
CA VAL A 94 0.75 15.95 5.30
C VAL A 94 0.02 14.62 5.14
N ASN A 95 -1.31 14.67 5.18
CA ASN A 95 -2.16 13.52 4.89
C ASN A 95 -3.45 13.98 4.21
N TRP A 96 -4.25 13.02 3.77
CA TRP A 96 -5.58 13.21 3.17
C TRP A 96 -6.59 12.36 3.91
N ILE A 97 -7.86 12.76 3.83
CA ILE A 97 -8.97 11.95 4.30
C ILE A 97 -9.61 11.25 3.10
N GLY A 98 -9.75 9.94 3.18
CA GLY A 98 -10.41 9.10 2.20
C GLY A 98 -11.62 8.37 2.75
N VAL A 99 -12.37 7.73 1.86
CA VAL A 99 -13.47 6.83 2.18
C VAL A 99 -13.06 5.42 1.77
N PHE A 100 -13.12 4.50 2.71
CA PHE A 100 -12.63 3.14 2.54
C PHE A 100 -13.69 2.13 2.91
N ALA A 101 -13.78 1.02 2.18
CA ALA A 101 -14.56 -0.12 2.60
C ALA A 101 -13.82 -0.84 3.73
N GLY A 102 -14.48 -1.03 4.86
CA GLY A 102 -13.94 -1.78 6.00
C GLY A 102 -14.87 -2.89 6.43
N GLY A 103 -14.32 -4.02 6.89
CA GLY A 103 -15.06 -5.21 7.30
C GLY A 103 -15.08 -6.32 6.25
N GLU A 104 -15.64 -7.49 6.64
CA GLU A 104 -15.83 -8.62 5.73
C GLU A 104 -16.92 -8.32 4.70
N SER A 105 -16.86 -8.91 3.52
CA SER A 105 -17.62 -8.57 2.31
C SER A 105 -19.14 -8.46 2.48
N GLU A 106 -19.73 -9.24 3.39
CA GLU A 106 -21.18 -9.23 3.63
C GLU A 106 -21.64 -8.12 4.59
N ASN A 107 -20.70 -7.54 5.38
CA ASN A 107 -20.95 -6.48 6.36
C ASN A 107 -19.99 -5.30 6.18
N ALA A 108 -19.53 -5.06 4.96
CA ALA A 108 -18.63 -3.96 4.68
C ALA A 108 -19.27 -2.63 5.07
N THR A 109 -18.61 -1.91 5.98
CA THR A 109 -18.98 -0.55 6.38
C THR A 109 -17.99 0.43 5.77
N TRP A 110 -18.49 1.56 5.31
CA TRP A 110 -17.63 2.63 4.86
C TRP A 110 -17.03 3.38 6.04
N GLN A 111 -15.74 3.63 5.97
CA GLN A 111 -14.98 4.35 6.99
C GLN A 111 -14.35 5.58 6.39
N VAL A 112 -14.54 6.72 7.06
CA VAL A 112 -13.85 7.96 6.73
C VAL A 112 -12.62 8.04 7.61
N ARG A 113 -11.44 7.91 7.02
CA ARG A 113 -10.16 7.89 7.75
C ARG A 113 -9.03 8.54 6.97
N PRO A 114 -7.91 8.91 7.63
CA PRO A 114 -6.68 9.29 6.91
C PRO A 114 -6.19 8.18 6.00
N LEU A 115 -5.47 8.53 4.95
CA LEU A 115 -4.72 7.59 4.15
C LEU A 115 -3.73 6.85 5.05
N ASP A 116 -3.58 5.54 4.82
CA ASP A 116 -2.66 4.71 5.58
C ASP A 116 -1.22 4.73 5.02
N ASN A 117 -0.38 3.84 5.54
CA ASN A 117 1.03 3.77 5.18
C ASN A 117 1.32 2.72 4.10
N TYR A 118 0.32 2.09 3.49
CA TYR A 118 0.52 1.08 2.47
C TYR A 118 0.17 1.59 1.07
N LEU A 119 0.73 0.95 0.06
CA LEU A 119 0.65 1.42 -1.34
C LEU A 119 -0.78 1.42 -1.89
N TYR A 120 -1.61 0.45 -1.48
CA TYR A 120 -2.93 0.24 -2.07
C TYR A 120 -3.91 1.39 -1.78
N GLU A 121 -3.96 1.86 -0.55
CA GLU A 121 -4.93 2.87 -0.08
C GLU A 121 -4.26 4.05 0.63
N GLY A 122 -2.94 4.24 0.45
CA GLY A 122 -2.21 5.12 1.34
C GLY A 122 -1.28 6.14 0.70
N LEU A 123 -0.55 6.77 1.58
CA LEU A 123 0.43 7.81 1.29
C LEU A 123 1.50 7.40 0.27
N PRO A 124 1.99 6.14 0.21
CA PRO A 124 3.02 5.74 -0.71
C PRO A 124 2.71 6.01 -2.18
N GLY A 125 1.48 5.72 -2.62
CA GLY A 125 1.04 6.02 -4.00
C GLY A 125 1.06 7.52 -4.31
N VAL A 126 0.65 8.35 -3.36
CA VAL A 126 0.69 9.81 -3.46
C VAL A 126 2.13 10.31 -3.49
N ALA A 127 3.03 9.74 -2.67
CA ALA A 127 4.46 10.07 -2.67
C ALA A 127 5.11 9.82 -4.04
N ILE A 128 4.88 8.63 -4.62
CA ILE A 128 5.39 8.28 -5.96
C ILE A 128 4.87 9.26 -7.02
N PHE A 129 3.58 9.63 -6.95
CA PHE A 129 2.99 10.59 -7.85
C PHE A 129 3.67 11.96 -7.77
N PHE A 130 3.86 12.53 -6.56
CA PHE A 130 4.52 13.83 -6.39
C PHE A 130 6.02 13.79 -6.71
N ALA A 131 6.72 12.69 -6.44
CA ALA A 131 8.11 12.51 -6.85
C ALA A 131 8.25 12.52 -8.39
N ALA A 132 7.36 11.81 -9.11
CA ALA A 132 7.33 11.81 -10.56
C ALA A 132 6.98 13.20 -11.12
N LEU A 133 6.00 13.90 -10.53
CA LEU A 133 5.68 15.28 -10.91
C LEU A 133 6.86 16.21 -10.74
N ASN A 134 7.54 16.16 -9.60
CA ASN A 134 8.69 17.02 -9.32
C ASN A 134 9.83 16.76 -10.29
N LYS A 135 10.04 15.50 -10.67
CA LYS A 135 11.03 15.12 -11.70
C LYS A 135 10.74 15.73 -13.08
N ILE A 136 9.45 15.92 -13.42
CA ILE A 136 9.02 16.41 -14.74
C ILE A 136 8.89 17.94 -14.76
N PHE A 137 8.34 18.54 -13.69
CA PHE A 137 7.93 19.95 -13.68
C PHE A 137 8.74 20.84 -12.73
N SER A 138 9.55 20.24 -11.83
CA SER A 138 10.48 20.93 -10.90
C SER A 138 9.83 22.08 -10.12
N ASP A 139 8.72 21.82 -9.38
CA ASP A 139 8.03 22.82 -8.55
C ASP A 139 8.27 22.52 -7.05
N ASP A 140 8.74 23.52 -6.31
CA ASP A 140 9.01 23.41 -4.86
C ASP A 140 7.80 22.95 -4.04
N LYS A 141 6.58 23.27 -4.52
CA LYS A 141 5.35 22.82 -3.84
C LYS A 141 5.18 21.30 -3.89
N TYR A 142 5.59 20.66 -4.97
CA TYR A 142 5.56 19.18 -5.08
C TYR A 142 6.57 18.56 -4.14
N ASN A 143 7.75 19.18 -4.04
CA ASN A 143 8.77 18.73 -3.10
C ASN A 143 8.32 18.89 -1.65
N GLN A 144 7.68 20.00 -1.28
CA GLN A 144 7.14 20.19 0.07
C GLN A 144 6.13 19.12 0.48
N ILE A 145 5.25 18.71 -0.45
CA ILE A 145 4.30 17.62 -0.22
C ILE A 145 5.03 16.29 -0.06
N LEU A 146 5.99 16.00 -0.96
CA LEU A 146 6.79 14.77 -0.92
C LEU A 146 7.55 14.66 0.40
N GLU A 147 8.17 15.73 0.88
CA GLU A 147 8.87 15.76 2.17
C GLU A 147 7.93 15.49 3.35
N GLY A 148 6.73 16.11 3.35
CA GLY A 148 5.73 15.88 4.40
C GLY A 148 5.25 14.42 4.43
N ILE A 149 4.99 13.81 3.26
CA ILE A 149 4.64 12.40 3.19
C ILE A 149 5.83 11.54 3.66
N SER A 150 7.03 11.82 3.16
CA SER A 150 8.23 11.05 3.49
C SER A 150 8.48 11.02 4.99
N LYS A 151 8.30 12.16 5.68
CA LYS A 151 8.43 12.22 7.14
C LYS A 151 7.44 11.30 7.85
N ALA A 152 6.17 11.28 7.42
CA ALA A 152 5.16 10.39 8.00
C ALA A 152 5.53 8.91 7.81
N LEU A 153 5.94 8.53 6.59
CA LEU A 153 6.36 7.16 6.28
C LEU A 153 7.65 6.75 7.03
N PHE A 154 8.60 7.67 7.17
CA PHE A 154 9.82 7.42 7.93
C PHE A 154 9.55 7.22 9.42
N THR A 155 8.67 8.03 10.01
CA THR A 155 8.24 7.86 11.40
C THR A 155 7.60 6.50 11.60
N TYR A 156 6.70 6.08 10.71
CA TYR A 156 6.10 4.75 10.75
C TYR A 156 7.16 3.63 10.65
N THR A 157 8.09 3.72 9.69
CA THR A 157 9.16 2.73 9.55
C THR A 157 10.02 2.65 10.81
N ASP A 158 10.37 3.79 11.43
CA ASP A 158 11.14 3.83 12.67
C ASP A 158 10.41 3.15 13.83
N GLU A 159 9.10 3.38 13.97
CA GLU A 159 8.26 2.72 14.97
C GLU A 159 8.22 1.19 14.76
N MET A 160 8.01 0.75 13.51
CA MET A 160 7.99 -0.68 13.17
C MET A 160 9.36 -1.33 13.34
N TYR A 161 10.42 -0.63 13.00
CA TYR A 161 11.80 -1.12 13.17
C TYR A 161 12.16 -1.38 14.64
N LEU A 162 11.69 -0.52 15.55
CA LEU A 162 11.92 -0.66 16.99
C LEU A 162 11.11 -1.78 17.64
N ARG A 163 10.05 -2.30 17.01
CA ARG A 163 9.29 -3.44 17.53
C ARG A 163 10.16 -4.70 17.50
N GLN A 164 10.12 -5.48 18.59
CA GLN A 164 10.95 -6.69 18.69
C GLN A 164 10.45 -7.84 17.81
N ARG A 165 9.14 -7.92 17.55
CA ARG A 165 8.51 -8.95 16.71
C ARG A 165 7.38 -8.34 15.90
N GLY A 166 7.11 -8.89 14.71
CA GLY A 166 5.89 -8.66 13.97
C GLY A 166 4.67 -9.25 14.70
N SER A 167 3.49 -8.70 14.45
CA SER A 167 2.22 -9.23 14.93
C SER A 167 1.72 -10.30 13.95
N GLU A 168 1.00 -11.32 14.43
CA GLU A 168 0.38 -12.35 13.58
C GLU A 168 -0.65 -11.78 12.57
N ASN A 169 -1.08 -10.55 12.79
CA ASN A 169 -2.01 -9.85 11.90
C ASN A 169 -1.33 -8.91 10.90
N GLU A 170 -0.01 -8.79 10.94
CA GLU A 170 0.73 -7.96 9.99
C GLU A 170 0.94 -8.73 8.68
N SER A 171 0.83 -8.01 7.57
CA SER A 171 0.96 -8.51 6.21
C SER A 171 2.33 -8.17 5.64
N SER A 172 2.94 -9.11 4.91
CA SER A 172 4.23 -8.91 4.25
C SER A 172 4.12 -8.31 2.85
N GLY A 173 2.92 -8.24 2.26
CA GLY A 173 2.69 -7.97 0.85
C GLY A 173 3.17 -6.61 0.32
N VAL A 174 3.28 -6.52 -1.01
CA VAL A 174 3.82 -5.32 -1.67
C VAL A 174 2.79 -4.21 -1.87
N PHE A 175 1.49 -4.50 -1.68
CA PHE A 175 0.43 -3.48 -1.77
C PHE A 175 -0.19 -3.16 -0.41
N CYS A 176 -0.55 -4.16 0.37
CA CYS A 176 -1.23 -4.03 1.65
C CYS A 176 -0.40 -4.62 2.80
N GLY A 177 0.92 -4.45 2.79
CA GLY A 177 1.82 -4.96 3.80
C GLY A 177 3.14 -4.21 3.84
N GLU A 178 4.04 -4.66 4.70
CA GLU A 178 5.29 -3.96 4.99
C GLU A 178 6.23 -3.85 3.78
N ALA A 179 6.20 -4.81 2.83
CA ALA A 179 6.99 -4.68 1.61
C ALA A 179 6.50 -3.56 0.68
N SER A 180 5.33 -2.98 0.91
CA SER A 180 4.86 -1.80 0.16
C SER A 180 5.76 -0.59 0.38
N LEU A 181 6.23 -0.39 1.60
CA LEU A 181 7.17 0.69 1.92
C LEU A 181 8.57 0.42 1.36
N LEU A 182 9.03 -0.83 1.39
CA LEU A 182 10.29 -1.21 0.76
C LEU A 182 10.27 -0.86 -0.73
N TYR A 183 9.24 -1.28 -1.45
CA TYR A 183 9.03 -0.96 -2.87
C TYR A 183 8.93 0.56 -3.10
N THR A 184 8.18 1.26 -2.26
CA THR A 184 7.99 2.71 -2.38
C THR A 184 9.29 3.47 -2.23
N TYR A 185 10.09 3.16 -1.22
CA TYR A 185 11.39 3.83 -1.02
C TYR A 185 12.36 3.57 -2.18
N GLU A 186 12.35 2.37 -2.75
CA GLU A 186 13.14 2.07 -3.95
C GLU A 186 12.74 2.94 -5.15
N ILE A 187 11.44 3.10 -5.41
CA ILE A 187 10.93 3.95 -6.48
C ILE A 187 11.23 5.42 -6.22
N LEU A 188 11.06 5.89 -4.98
CA LEU A 188 11.38 7.27 -4.61
C LEU A 188 12.88 7.56 -4.80
N TYR A 189 13.76 6.63 -4.43
CA TYR A 189 15.19 6.77 -4.73
C TYR A 189 15.47 6.87 -6.24
N GLN A 190 14.86 6.02 -7.06
CA GLN A 190 15.03 6.07 -8.53
C GLN A 190 14.52 7.38 -9.14
N LEU A 191 13.50 7.99 -8.55
CA LEU A 191 12.92 9.24 -9.04
C LEU A 191 13.71 10.47 -8.57
N THR A 192 14.21 10.48 -7.33
CA THR A 192 14.80 11.67 -6.69
C THR A 192 16.32 11.60 -6.54
N SER A 193 16.90 10.40 -6.52
CA SER A 193 18.32 10.12 -6.19
C SER A 193 18.71 10.52 -4.76
N GLU A 194 17.75 10.64 -3.83
CA GLU A 194 18.02 11.04 -2.46
C GLU A 194 18.34 9.85 -1.57
N GLU A 195 19.54 9.82 -0.97
CA GLU A 195 20.07 8.74 -0.13
C GLU A 195 19.22 8.40 1.11
N LYS A 196 18.36 9.32 1.57
CA LYS A 196 17.43 9.06 2.67
C LYS A 196 16.53 7.86 2.38
N TYR A 197 16.05 7.71 1.14
CA TYR A 197 15.18 6.59 0.77
C TYR A 197 15.90 5.25 0.82
N ILE A 198 17.19 5.21 0.45
CA ILE A 198 18.00 3.99 0.62
C ILE A 198 18.20 3.65 2.09
N THR A 199 18.45 4.65 2.92
CA THR A 199 18.57 4.46 4.37
C THR A 199 17.31 3.82 4.94
N TYR A 200 16.14 4.30 4.52
CA TYR A 200 14.86 3.76 4.99
C TYR A 200 14.49 2.43 4.31
N SER A 201 14.89 2.17 3.06
CA SER A 201 14.79 0.83 2.46
C SER A 201 15.54 -0.23 3.29
N LYS A 202 16.76 0.10 3.76
CA LYS A 202 17.55 -0.79 4.61
C LYS A 202 16.92 -1.05 5.98
N LYS A 203 16.23 -0.06 6.56
CA LYS A 203 15.44 -0.28 7.78
C LYS A 203 14.19 -1.11 7.51
N GLN A 204 13.51 -0.81 6.41
CA GLN A 204 12.24 -1.45 6.07
C GLN A 204 12.41 -2.93 5.75
N ILE A 205 13.50 -3.34 5.10
CA ILE A 205 13.74 -4.76 4.85
C ILE A 205 13.96 -5.55 6.15
N GLU A 206 14.51 -4.92 7.20
CA GLU A 206 14.60 -5.54 8.53
C GLU A 206 13.20 -5.67 9.18
N VAL A 207 12.28 -4.73 8.92
CA VAL A 207 10.86 -4.86 9.33
C VAL A 207 10.21 -6.04 8.62
N VAL A 208 10.33 -6.10 7.29
CA VAL A 208 9.80 -7.20 6.47
C VAL A 208 10.32 -8.56 6.96
N SER A 209 11.62 -8.64 7.32
CA SER A 209 12.24 -9.88 7.79
C SER A 209 11.59 -10.48 9.05
N LYS A 210 10.96 -9.65 9.89
CA LYS A 210 10.29 -10.08 11.12
C LYS A 210 8.93 -10.73 10.86
N ILE A 211 8.36 -10.55 9.67
CA ILE A 211 6.98 -10.89 9.34
C ILE A 211 6.89 -12.04 8.34
N VAL A 212 7.82 -12.14 7.39
CA VAL A 212 7.76 -13.11 6.29
C VAL A 212 7.63 -14.57 6.74
N ASN A 213 8.13 -14.91 7.91
CA ASN A 213 8.06 -16.28 8.43
C ASN A 213 6.68 -16.64 9.02
N SER A 214 5.84 -15.66 9.34
CA SER A 214 4.48 -15.84 9.85
C SER A 214 3.39 -15.60 8.80
N ASP A 215 3.77 -15.34 7.56
CA ASP A 215 2.83 -15.05 6.48
C ASP A 215 1.88 -16.22 6.19
N GLN A 216 0.59 -15.88 6.02
CA GLN A 216 -0.49 -16.82 5.74
C GLN A 216 -1.26 -16.49 4.45
N TYR A 217 -0.87 -15.41 3.75
CA TYR A 217 -1.56 -14.93 2.55
C TYR A 217 -0.97 -15.48 1.26
N PHE A 218 0.36 -15.58 1.19
CA PHE A 218 1.19 -16.06 0.08
C PHE A 218 1.15 -15.21 -1.20
N ASP A 219 0.13 -14.40 -1.40
CA ASP A 219 -0.17 -13.66 -2.63
C ASP A 219 0.70 -12.39 -2.83
N ILE A 220 0.42 -11.63 -3.89
CA ILE A 220 1.13 -10.38 -4.19
C ILE A 220 0.66 -9.23 -3.30
N ILE A 221 -0.65 -9.13 -3.05
CA ILE A 221 -1.25 -7.97 -2.37
C ILE A 221 -0.88 -7.96 -0.89
N TYR A 222 -1.12 -9.07 -0.20
CA TYR A 222 -0.95 -9.19 1.24
C TYR A 222 0.26 -10.05 1.64
N GLY A 223 0.76 -10.91 0.77
CA GLY A 223 1.61 -12.03 1.16
C GLY A 223 3.04 -12.02 0.62
N ASN A 224 3.69 -13.10 0.93
CA ASN A 224 5.12 -13.34 0.69
C ASN A 224 5.54 -13.28 -0.78
N ALA A 225 4.64 -13.55 -1.75
CA ALA A 225 4.99 -13.37 -3.16
C ALA A 225 5.26 -11.90 -3.49
N GLY A 226 4.47 -10.97 -2.90
CA GLY A 226 4.72 -9.55 -3.02
C GLY A 226 6.03 -9.11 -2.34
N ALA A 227 6.26 -9.58 -1.12
CA ALA A 227 7.52 -9.34 -0.40
C ALA A 227 8.74 -9.84 -1.18
N LEU A 228 8.66 -11.06 -1.75
CA LEU A 228 9.71 -11.63 -2.59
C LEU A 228 10.07 -10.69 -3.76
N LEU A 229 9.07 -10.15 -4.46
CA LEU A 229 9.32 -9.23 -5.58
C LEU A 229 10.02 -7.94 -5.15
N ALA A 230 9.62 -7.34 -4.02
CA ALA A 230 10.28 -6.14 -3.48
C ALA A 230 11.72 -6.45 -3.06
N ILE A 231 11.96 -7.57 -2.36
CA ILE A 231 13.31 -7.99 -1.95
C ILE A 231 14.22 -8.26 -3.17
N LEU A 232 13.69 -8.89 -4.22
CA LEU A 232 14.45 -9.11 -5.45
C LEU A 232 14.81 -7.80 -6.17
N ASN A 233 13.95 -6.77 -6.09
CA ASN A 233 14.29 -5.45 -6.61
C ASN A 233 15.36 -4.78 -5.75
N MET A 234 15.24 -4.83 -4.42
CA MET A 234 16.26 -4.32 -3.50
C MET A 234 17.62 -4.99 -3.75
N TYR A 235 17.65 -6.32 -3.95
CA TYR A 235 18.87 -7.04 -4.26
C TYR A 235 19.54 -6.60 -5.56
N LYS A 236 18.78 -6.18 -6.58
CA LYS A 236 19.34 -5.65 -7.82
C LYS A 236 20.08 -4.34 -7.61
N VAL A 237 19.58 -3.48 -6.72
CA VAL A 237 20.17 -2.17 -6.43
C VAL A 237 21.34 -2.34 -5.44
N PHE A 238 21.18 -3.22 -4.44
CA PHE A 238 22.15 -3.50 -3.38
C PHE A 238 22.32 -5.02 -3.24
N PRO A 239 23.29 -5.63 -3.92
CA PRO A 239 23.45 -7.08 -3.97
C PRO A 239 24.11 -7.64 -2.69
N GLU A 240 23.46 -7.42 -1.54
CA GLU A 240 23.89 -7.99 -0.26
C GLU A 240 23.39 -9.43 -0.12
N LYS A 241 24.27 -10.35 0.27
CA LYS A 241 23.99 -11.78 0.41
C LYS A 241 22.75 -12.08 1.25
N LYS A 242 22.54 -11.33 2.33
CA LYS A 242 21.38 -11.49 3.23
C LYS A 242 20.03 -11.30 2.54
N TYR A 243 19.95 -10.40 1.54
CA TYR A 243 18.69 -10.17 0.80
C TYR A 243 18.36 -11.34 -0.14
N LEU A 244 19.41 -11.91 -0.76
CA LEU A 244 19.22 -13.12 -1.56
C LEU A 244 18.85 -14.32 -0.69
N GLU A 245 19.47 -14.49 0.47
CA GLU A 245 19.13 -15.55 1.42
C GLU A 245 17.68 -15.43 1.92
N MET A 246 17.22 -14.21 2.19
CA MET A 246 15.80 -13.94 2.53
C MET A 246 14.86 -14.29 1.37
N ALA A 247 15.18 -13.87 0.14
CA ALA A 247 14.40 -14.21 -1.05
C ALA A 247 14.31 -15.73 -1.28
N ILE A 248 15.40 -16.46 -1.07
CA ILE A 248 15.46 -17.92 -1.14
C ILE A 248 14.55 -18.55 -0.07
N SER A 249 14.65 -18.07 1.18
CA SER A 249 13.81 -18.58 2.28
C SER A 249 12.33 -18.41 2.00
N ILE A 250 11.93 -17.23 1.47
CA ILE A 250 10.54 -16.99 1.08
C ILE A 250 10.13 -17.91 -0.08
N GLY A 251 10.97 -18.05 -1.10
CA GLY A 251 10.70 -18.93 -2.24
C GLY A 251 10.54 -20.38 -1.83
N ASP A 252 11.34 -20.85 -0.90
CA ASP A 252 11.25 -22.22 -0.36
C ASP A 252 9.96 -22.42 0.45
N SER A 253 9.58 -21.43 1.26
CA SER A 253 8.30 -21.46 1.98
C SER A 253 7.10 -21.49 1.02
N LEU A 254 7.12 -20.70 -0.06
CA LEU A 254 6.06 -20.72 -1.07
C LEU A 254 5.96 -22.08 -1.78
N ILE A 255 7.09 -22.75 -2.06
CA ILE A 255 7.09 -24.13 -2.62
C ILE A 255 6.48 -25.12 -1.62
N GLU A 256 6.84 -25.04 -0.35
CA GLU A 256 6.30 -25.92 0.70
C GLU A 256 4.78 -25.79 0.84
N LYS A 257 4.24 -24.59 0.66
CA LYS A 257 2.80 -24.28 0.76
C LYS A 257 2.02 -24.53 -0.53
N GLN A 258 2.68 -24.94 -1.62
CA GLN A 258 2.02 -25.25 -2.88
C GLN A 258 1.23 -26.55 -2.78
N GLU A 259 -0.06 -26.51 -3.08
CA GLU A 259 -0.96 -27.66 -3.07
C GLU A 259 -0.63 -28.67 -4.19
N LYS A 260 -1.14 -29.89 -4.07
CA LYS A 260 -0.90 -30.97 -5.06
C LYS A 260 -1.39 -30.61 -6.46
N ASN A 261 -2.48 -29.85 -6.57
CA ASN A 261 -3.03 -29.37 -7.83
C ASN A 261 -2.21 -28.23 -8.47
N GLY A 262 -1.26 -27.65 -7.73
CA GLY A 262 -0.40 -26.56 -8.19
C GLY A 262 -0.79 -25.17 -7.72
N GLY A 263 -1.97 -25.00 -7.09
CA GLY A 263 -2.43 -23.76 -6.50
C GLY A 263 -1.85 -23.49 -5.11
N TRP A 264 -2.29 -22.38 -4.52
CA TRP A 264 -1.99 -22.00 -3.12
C TRP A 264 -3.27 -21.61 -2.43
N LYS A 265 -3.47 -22.13 -1.23
CA LYS A 265 -4.59 -21.79 -0.35
C LYS A 265 -4.12 -20.90 0.77
N GLY A 266 -4.30 -19.60 0.59
CA GLY A 266 -3.94 -18.58 1.59
C GLY A 266 -5.14 -18.11 2.42
N LYS A 267 -4.88 -17.14 3.32
CA LYS A 267 -5.91 -16.56 4.20
C LYS A 267 -6.92 -15.70 3.43
N THR A 268 -6.59 -15.26 2.21
CA THR A 268 -7.46 -14.42 1.37
C THR A 268 -8.74 -15.12 0.94
N SER A 269 -8.72 -16.44 0.74
CA SER A 269 -9.86 -17.22 0.28
C SER A 269 -9.85 -18.65 0.82
N ALA A 270 -11.04 -19.22 0.97
CA ALA A 270 -11.20 -20.63 1.33
C ALA A 270 -10.73 -21.60 0.24
N ASN A 271 -10.64 -21.14 -1.02
CA ASN A 271 -10.20 -21.91 -2.18
C ASN A 271 -8.93 -21.31 -2.79
N GLU A 272 -8.21 -22.09 -3.57
CA GLU A 272 -7.12 -21.61 -4.41
C GLU A 272 -7.68 -20.67 -5.50
N LEU A 273 -7.02 -19.54 -5.71
CA LEU A 273 -7.46 -18.52 -6.64
C LEU A 273 -6.62 -18.52 -7.92
N ALA A 274 -7.26 -18.19 -9.04
CA ALA A 274 -6.61 -17.72 -10.25
C ALA A 274 -6.25 -16.23 -10.13
N GLY A 275 -5.46 -15.73 -11.07
CA GLY A 275 -5.15 -14.31 -11.23
C GLY A 275 -3.84 -13.89 -10.56
N PHE A 276 -3.46 -12.63 -10.86
CA PHE A 276 -2.15 -12.10 -10.45
C PHE A 276 -2.15 -11.55 -9.01
N SER A 277 -3.22 -10.90 -8.62
CA SER A 277 -3.28 -10.20 -7.33
C SER A 277 -3.27 -11.15 -6.13
N HIS A 278 -4.17 -12.14 -6.12
CA HIS A 278 -4.41 -13.05 -5.00
C HIS A 278 -4.22 -14.52 -5.36
N GLY A 279 -3.87 -14.82 -6.60
CA GLY A 279 -3.88 -16.20 -7.10
C GLY A 279 -2.55 -16.71 -7.61
N ALA A 280 -2.65 -17.88 -8.25
CA ALA A 280 -1.52 -18.69 -8.64
C ALA A 280 -0.58 -18.01 -9.65
N SER A 281 -1.07 -17.16 -10.54
CA SER A 281 -0.23 -16.40 -11.49
C SER A 281 0.77 -15.50 -10.80
N GLY A 282 0.35 -14.73 -9.80
CA GLY A 282 1.23 -13.80 -9.10
C GLY A 282 2.31 -14.53 -8.32
N ILE A 283 1.94 -15.59 -7.60
CA ILE A 283 2.88 -16.41 -6.83
C ILE A 283 3.87 -17.10 -7.77
N SER A 284 3.37 -17.67 -8.87
CA SER A 284 4.20 -18.29 -9.91
C SER A 284 5.18 -17.30 -10.53
N TYR A 285 4.73 -16.07 -10.80
CA TYR A 285 5.59 -15.01 -11.32
C TYR A 285 6.72 -14.65 -10.33
N ALA A 286 6.43 -14.54 -9.04
CA ALA A 286 7.45 -14.27 -8.03
C ALA A 286 8.50 -15.40 -7.97
N LEU A 287 8.07 -16.67 -7.98
CA LEU A 287 8.97 -17.82 -8.04
C LEU A 287 9.77 -17.86 -9.35
N TYR A 288 9.17 -17.53 -10.48
CA TYR A 288 9.86 -17.46 -11.77
C TYR A 288 10.97 -16.38 -11.75
N ARG A 289 10.70 -15.21 -11.13
CA ARG A 289 11.69 -14.15 -10.96
C ARG A 289 12.86 -14.61 -10.08
N LEU A 290 12.58 -15.37 -9.00
CA LEU A 290 13.61 -15.96 -8.15
C LEU A 290 14.45 -16.99 -8.90
N TRP A 291 13.80 -17.89 -9.69
CA TRP A 291 14.50 -18.81 -10.56
C TRP A 291 15.41 -18.07 -11.56
N HIS A 292 14.93 -17.00 -12.16
CA HIS A 292 15.73 -16.26 -13.14
C HIS A 292 17.03 -15.71 -12.53
N LEU A 293 17.00 -15.37 -11.24
CA LEU A 293 18.18 -14.90 -10.51
C LEU A 293 19.08 -16.08 -10.05
N THR A 294 18.50 -17.09 -9.38
CA THR A 294 19.25 -18.16 -8.71
C THR A 294 19.61 -19.34 -9.65
N LYS A 295 18.88 -19.52 -10.74
CA LYS A 295 18.91 -20.69 -11.65
C LYS A 295 18.54 -22.02 -11.00
N GLU A 296 18.01 -22.01 -9.75
CA GLU A 296 17.57 -23.23 -9.08
C GLU A 296 16.26 -23.76 -9.67
N LYS A 297 16.32 -24.96 -10.25
CA LYS A 297 15.20 -25.58 -10.99
C LYS A 297 13.91 -25.72 -10.20
N LYS A 298 13.99 -25.88 -8.86
CA LYS A 298 12.82 -26.04 -7.98
C LYS A 298 11.80 -24.88 -8.13
N TYR A 299 12.28 -23.64 -8.25
CA TYR A 299 11.41 -22.47 -8.41
C TYR A 299 10.70 -22.44 -9.78
N CYS A 300 11.41 -22.81 -10.84
CA CYS A 300 10.80 -22.91 -12.17
C CYS A 300 9.75 -24.02 -12.24
N VAL A 301 10.01 -25.16 -11.62
CA VAL A 301 9.07 -26.28 -11.58
C VAL A 301 7.80 -25.90 -10.83
N SER A 302 7.91 -25.29 -9.65
CA SER A 302 6.77 -24.82 -8.87
C SER A 302 5.98 -23.73 -9.62
N ALA A 303 6.67 -22.74 -10.21
CA ALA A 303 6.02 -21.71 -11.03
C ALA A 303 5.21 -22.31 -12.19
N LYS A 304 5.77 -23.28 -12.92
CA LYS A 304 5.06 -23.97 -14.00
C LYS A 304 3.81 -24.70 -13.52
N ARG A 305 3.87 -25.36 -12.36
CA ARG A 305 2.70 -26.02 -11.76
C ARG A 305 1.60 -25.02 -11.44
N GLY A 306 1.94 -23.83 -10.90
CA GLY A 306 0.96 -22.78 -10.63
C GLY A 306 0.32 -22.21 -11.90
N PHE A 307 1.08 -21.97 -12.97
CA PHE A 307 0.51 -21.58 -14.25
C PHE A 307 -0.38 -22.66 -14.88
N LEU A 308 -0.03 -23.94 -14.74
CA LEU A 308 -0.88 -25.04 -15.20
C LEU A 308 -2.18 -25.13 -14.41
N PHE A 309 -2.13 -24.91 -13.08
CA PHE A 309 -3.32 -24.81 -12.24
C PHE A 309 -4.22 -23.67 -12.73
N GLU A 310 -3.70 -22.47 -12.95
CA GLU A 310 -4.49 -21.35 -13.44
C GLU A 310 -5.13 -21.65 -14.80
N ASN A 311 -4.36 -22.20 -15.74
CA ASN A 311 -4.90 -22.59 -17.04
C ASN A 311 -6.03 -23.65 -16.94
N SER A 312 -6.02 -24.48 -15.91
CA SER A 312 -7.07 -25.48 -15.68
C SER A 312 -8.41 -24.88 -15.24
N LEU A 313 -8.39 -23.63 -14.75
CA LEU A 313 -9.58 -22.88 -14.34
C LEU A 313 -10.20 -22.05 -15.47
N TYR A 314 -9.52 -22.00 -16.65
CA TYR A 314 -10.02 -21.25 -17.78
C TYR A 314 -11.28 -21.88 -18.37
N ASP A 315 -12.37 -21.11 -18.42
CA ASP A 315 -13.61 -21.49 -19.11
C ASP A 315 -13.59 -20.94 -20.53
N ALA A 316 -13.52 -21.84 -21.51
CA ALA A 316 -13.49 -21.47 -22.93
C ALA A 316 -14.83 -20.93 -23.45
N GLN A 317 -15.97 -21.22 -22.77
CA GLN A 317 -17.28 -20.70 -23.19
C GLN A 317 -17.46 -19.26 -22.72
N GLU A 318 -17.04 -18.97 -21.48
CA GLU A 318 -17.06 -17.61 -20.93
C GLU A 318 -15.85 -16.76 -21.38
N GLY A 319 -14.79 -17.39 -21.89
CA GLY A 319 -13.54 -16.73 -22.29
C GLY A 319 -12.78 -16.12 -21.10
N ASN A 320 -12.89 -16.69 -19.91
CA ASN A 320 -12.40 -16.15 -18.65
C ASN A 320 -11.97 -17.25 -17.66
N TRP A 321 -11.35 -16.81 -16.52
CA TRP A 321 -10.97 -17.64 -15.38
C TRP A 321 -11.91 -17.47 -14.20
#